data_74e0f7f960650236712dbf90fe666bfd
#
_entry.id   74e0f7f960650236712dbf90fe666bfd
#
_cell.length_a   1.000
_cell.length_b   1.000
_cell.length_c   1.000
_cell.angle_alpha   90.00
_cell.angle_beta   90.00
_cell.angle_gamma   90.00
#
_symmetry.space_group_name_H-M   'P 1'
#
loop_
_entity.id
_entity.type
_entity.pdbx_description
1 polymer ?
#
loop_
_entity_poly.entity_id
_entity_poly.type
_entity_poly.pdbx_seq_one_letter_code
_entity_poly.pdbx_strand_id
1 'polypeptide(L)'
;MAPKKKRKVGPKKKRKVKLMRPPQCLLHTPSLASPLLLLLLWLLGGGVGAEGREDAELLVTVRGGRLRGIRLKTPGGPVSAFLGIPFAEPPMGPRRFLPPEPKQPWSGVVDATTFQSVCYQYVDTLYPGFEGTEMWNPNRELSEDCLYLNVWTPYPRPTSPTPVLVWIYGGGFYSGASSLDVYDGRFLVQAERTVLVSMNYRVGAFGFLALPGSREAPGNVGLLDQRLALQWVQENVAAFGGDPTSVTLFGESAGAASVGMHLLSPPSRGLFHRAVLQSGAPNGPWATVGMGEARRRATQLAHLVGCPPGGTGGNDTELVACLRTRPAQVLVNHEWHVLPQESVFRFSFVPVVDGDFLSDTPEALINAGDFHGLQVLVGVVKDEGSYFLVYGAPGFSKDNESLISRAEFLAGVRVGVPQVSDLAAEAVVLHYTDWLHPEDPARLREALSDVVGDHNVVCPVAQLAGRLAAQGARVYAYVFEHRASTLSWPLWMGVPHGYEIEFIFGIPLDPSRNYTAEEKIFAQRLMRYWANFARTGDPNEPRDPKAPQWPPYTAGAQQYVSLDLRPLEVRRGLRAQACAFWNRFLPKLLSATDTLDEAERQWKAEFHRWSSYMVHWKNQFDHYSKQDRCSDL
;
A
#
# COMPACT_ATOMS: atom_id res chain seq x y z
N MET A 1 -56.49 34.93 -17.44
CA MET A 1 -57.85 34.61 -16.97
C MET A 1 -57.73 33.85 -15.65
N ALA A 2 -58.11 34.49 -14.58
CA ALA A 2 -58.37 33.95 -13.24
C ALA A 2 -59.78 33.35 -13.21
N PRO A 3 -60.37 32.82 -12.11
CA PRO A 3 -59.90 32.87 -10.71
C PRO A 3 -60.24 31.66 -9.80
N LYS A 4 -59.60 31.71 -8.62
CA LYS A 4 -60.05 31.48 -7.23
C LYS A 4 -61.15 30.46 -6.91
N LYS A 5 -60.88 29.65 -5.86
CA LYS A 5 -61.74 29.69 -4.65
C LYS A 5 -61.02 29.16 -3.39
N LYS A 6 -60.93 30.07 -2.42
CA LYS A 6 -60.65 29.82 -0.99
C LYS A 6 -61.92 29.20 -0.35
N ARG A 7 -61.74 28.36 0.67
CA ARG A 7 -62.67 28.25 1.79
C ARG A 7 -61.92 28.14 3.13
N LYS A 8 -62.36 29.02 4.00
CA LYS A 8 -61.94 29.24 5.39
C LYS A 8 -62.83 28.45 6.35
N VAL A 9 -62.33 28.38 7.59
CA VAL A 9 -63.02 28.45 8.89
C VAL A 9 -63.41 27.11 9.50
N GLY A 10 -63.16 26.79 10.74
CA GLY A 10 -62.86 27.50 11.99
C GLY A 10 -62.97 26.58 13.21
N PRO A 11 -62.75 27.02 14.44
CA PRO A 11 -62.25 26.25 15.56
C PRO A 11 -63.31 25.78 16.57
N LYS A 12 -62.90 24.97 17.56
CA LYS A 12 -63.46 24.76 18.93
C LYS A 12 -63.44 23.25 19.26
N LYS A 13 -63.07 22.74 20.44
CA LYS A 13 -63.39 23.20 21.81
C LYS A 13 -62.48 22.45 22.81
N LYS A 14 -62.02 23.14 23.83
CA LYS A 14 -61.47 22.64 25.09
C LYS A 14 -62.50 21.81 25.84
N ARG A 15 -62.12 20.71 26.43
CA ARG A 15 -62.81 20.13 27.61
C ARG A 15 -61.82 19.86 28.73
N LYS A 16 -61.98 20.59 29.82
CA LYS A 16 -61.47 20.32 31.17
C LYS A 16 -62.36 19.29 31.84
N VAL A 17 -61.84 18.36 32.59
CA VAL A 17 -62.46 17.70 33.74
C VAL A 17 -61.32 17.05 34.52
N LYS A 18 -61.03 17.42 35.62
CA LYS A 18 -61.42 17.39 37.06
C LYS A 18 -60.53 16.41 37.85
N LEU A 19 -59.85 17.03 38.81
CA LEU A 19 -59.21 16.36 39.98
C LEU A 19 -60.24 15.56 40.80
N MET A 20 -59.79 14.41 41.32
CA MET A 20 -60.29 13.88 42.57
C MET A 20 -59.13 13.35 43.43
N ARG A 21 -59.03 13.79 44.67
CA ARG A 21 -58.24 13.29 45.79
C ARG A 21 -59.18 12.53 46.74
N PRO A 22 -58.71 11.95 47.83
CA PRO A 22 -58.35 10.53 48.11
C PRO A 22 -59.31 9.89 49.13
N PRO A 23 -58.98 8.73 49.69
CA PRO A 23 -59.03 8.63 51.17
C PRO A 23 -57.78 8.01 51.81
N GLN A 24 -57.58 8.49 52.99
CA GLN A 24 -56.57 8.08 54.02
C GLN A 24 -57.02 6.86 54.81
N CYS A 25 -55.99 6.32 55.52
CA CYS A 25 -55.98 5.47 56.71
C CYS A 25 -55.58 4.03 56.43
N LEU A 26 -54.62 3.44 57.07
CA LEU A 26 -54.31 3.36 58.49
C LEU A 26 -52.87 2.88 58.77
N LEU A 27 -52.30 3.39 59.79
CA LEU A 27 -51.07 3.05 60.49
C LEU A 27 -50.88 1.57 60.82
N HIS A 28 -49.65 1.03 60.52
CA HIS A 28 -49.00 0.12 61.46
C HIS A 28 -47.50 0.40 61.46
N THR A 29 -46.98 0.67 62.65
CA THR A 29 -45.60 0.95 63.00
C THR A 29 -44.83 -0.35 63.33
N PRO A 30 -43.59 -0.29 63.66
CA PRO A 30 -42.43 -0.69 62.85
C PRO A 30 -41.60 -1.74 63.63
N SER A 31 -40.68 -2.36 62.97
CA SER A 31 -39.55 -2.94 63.67
C SER A 31 -38.23 -2.39 63.13
N LEU A 32 -37.48 -1.77 63.98
CA LEU A 32 -36.12 -1.28 63.83
C LEU A 32 -35.18 -2.44 63.48
N ALA A 33 -34.86 -2.57 62.20
CA ALA A 33 -33.66 -3.31 61.76
C ALA A 33 -32.51 -2.31 61.66
N SER A 34 -31.47 -2.59 62.34
CA SER A 34 -30.29 -1.78 62.60
C SER A 34 -29.61 -1.25 61.31
N PRO A 35 -29.25 0.03 61.23
CA PRO A 35 -28.54 0.60 60.06
C PRO A 35 -27.14 0.00 59.84
N LEU A 36 -26.62 -0.82 60.74
CA LEU A 36 -25.35 -1.52 60.57
C LEU A 36 -25.37 -2.65 59.55
N LEU A 37 -26.51 -3.27 59.28
CA LEU A 37 -26.60 -4.37 58.30
C LEU A 37 -26.64 -3.87 56.85
N LEU A 38 -27.18 -2.66 56.60
CA LEU A 38 -27.17 -2.02 55.29
C LEU A 38 -25.80 -1.44 54.95
N LEU A 39 -25.01 -0.99 55.95
CA LEU A 39 -23.64 -0.54 55.74
C LEU A 39 -22.68 -1.70 55.43
N LEU A 40 -22.88 -2.88 56.03
CA LEU A 40 -22.09 -4.08 55.73
C LEU A 40 -22.39 -4.68 54.34
N LEU A 41 -23.62 -4.59 53.89
CA LEU A 41 -23.96 -5.01 52.49
C LEU A 41 -23.44 -4.02 51.46
N TRP A 42 -23.25 -2.74 51.77
CA TRP A 42 -22.62 -1.74 50.91
C TRP A 42 -21.09 -1.88 50.86
N LEU A 43 -20.47 -2.29 52.01
CA LEU A 43 -19.02 -2.54 52.07
C LEU A 43 -18.60 -3.89 51.49
N LEU A 44 -19.51 -4.87 51.37
CA LEU A 44 -19.24 -6.16 50.73
C LEU A 44 -19.62 -6.17 49.23
N GLY A 45 -20.36 -5.18 48.75
CA GLY A 45 -20.75 -5.04 47.32
C GLY A 45 -19.87 -4.09 46.52
N GLY A 46 -18.90 -3.40 47.15
CA GLY A 46 -18.17 -2.29 46.52
C GLY A 46 -16.79 -2.61 45.95
N GLY A 47 -16.36 -3.87 45.93
CA GLY A 47 -14.97 -4.20 45.58
C GLY A 47 -14.72 -5.12 44.37
N VAL A 48 -15.74 -5.64 43.72
CA VAL A 48 -15.54 -6.67 42.65
C VAL A 48 -15.86 -6.15 41.24
N GLY A 49 -16.28 -4.88 41.10
CA GLY A 49 -16.89 -4.42 39.85
C GLY A 49 -15.93 -3.78 38.83
N ALA A 50 -14.78 -3.25 39.22
CA ALA A 50 -13.92 -2.49 38.32
C ALA A 50 -12.85 -3.36 37.65
N GLU A 51 -12.14 -4.19 38.39
CA GLU A 51 -11.11 -5.06 37.80
C GLU A 51 -11.71 -6.20 36.97
N GLY A 52 -12.80 -6.82 37.40
CA GLY A 52 -13.46 -7.88 36.63
C GLY A 52 -14.12 -7.39 35.33
N ARG A 53 -14.48 -6.10 35.23
CA ARG A 53 -15.01 -5.50 34.02
C ARG A 53 -13.90 -5.11 33.04
N GLU A 54 -12.73 -4.74 33.56
CA GLU A 54 -11.55 -4.46 32.76
C GLU A 54 -11.03 -5.71 32.02
N ASP A 55 -10.96 -6.83 32.71
CA ASP A 55 -10.53 -8.11 32.12
C ASP A 55 -11.52 -8.62 31.05
N ALA A 56 -12.82 -8.41 31.22
CA ALA A 56 -13.83 -8.82 30.25
C ALA A 56 -13.75 -8.05 28.91
N GLU A 57 -13.34 -6.78 28.94
CA GLU A 57 -13.16 -5.96 27.71
C GLU A 57 -11.94 -6.38 26.89
N LEU A 58 -10.93 -6.98 27.52
CA LEU A 58 -9.73 -7.49 26.87
C LEU A 58 -9.84 -8.96 26.45
N LEU A 59 -10.96 -9.63 26.77
CA LEU A 59 -11.25 -10.98 26.30
C LEU A 59 -12.26 -10.93 25.15
N VAL A 60 -11.87 -11.50 23.99
CA VAL A 60 -12.70 -11.54 22.79
C VAL A 60 -12.77 -12.97 22.27
N THR A 61 -13.95 -13.40 21.88
CA THR A 61 -14.15 -14.69 21.20
C THR A 61 -14.29 -14.42 19.70
N VAL A 62 -13.40 -14.99 18.92
CA VAL A 62 -13.43 -15.05 17.45
C VAL A 62 -13.75 -16.46 16.99
N ARG A 63 -13.97 -16.64 15.69
CA ARG A 63 -14.31 -17.95 15.12
C ARG A 63 -13.28 -19.05 15.44
N GLY A 64 -11.99 -18.67 15.49
CA GLY A 64 -10.88 -19.58 15.82
C GLY A 64 -10.75 -19.93 17.31
N GLY A 65 -11.26 -19.11 18.23
CA GLY A 65 -11.08 -19.31 19.67
C GLY A 65 -11.13 -18.03 20.48
N ARG A 66 -10.58 -18.04 21.69
CA ARG A 66 -10.55 -16.86 22.55
C ARG A 66 -9.20 -16.15 22.48
N LEU A 67 -9.23 -14.82 22.55
CA LEU A 67 -8.07 -13.94 22.50
C LEU A 67 -8.04 -13.07 23.76
N ARG A 68 -6.85 -12.83 24.29
CA ARG A 68 -6.60 -11.83 25.32
C ARG A 68 -5.80 -10.69 24.70
N GLY A 69 -6.35 -9.46 24.75
CA GLY A 69 -5.70 -8.24 24.31
C GLY A 69 -4.99 -7.49 25.43
N ILE A 70 -4.48 -6.32 25.08
CA ILE A 70 -3.80 -5.39 25.98
C ILE A 70 -4.42 -3.99 25.89
N ARG A 71 -4.35 -3.23 27.00
CA ARG A 71 -4.73 -1.83 27.02
C ARG A 71 -3.52 -0.96 26.75
N LEU A 72 -3.60 -0.16 25.68
CA LEU A 72 -2.57 0.81 25.32
C LEU A 72 -3.00 2.21 25.72
N LYS A 73 -2.05 2.98 26.25
CA LYS A 73 -2.27 4.38 26.66
C LYS A 73 -2.03 5.31 25.47
N THR A 74 -2.83 6.37 25.39
CA THR A 74 -2.60 7.54 24.51
C THR A 74 -2.90 8.82 25.31
N PRO A 75 -2.48 9.99 24.83
CA PRO A 75 -2.83 11.26 25.48
C PRO A 75 -4.34 11.51 25.59
N GLY A 76 -5.12 11.01 24.64
CA GLY A 76 -6.58 11.17 24.61
C GLY A 76 -7.37 10.09 25.37
N GLY A 77 -6.69 9.12 26.00
CA GLY A 77 -7.30 8.01 26.73
C GLY A 77 -6.85 6.63 26.21
N PRO A 78 -7.28 5.54 26.83
CA PRO A 78 -6.85 4.20 26.44
C PRO A 78 -7.56 3.67 25.19
N VAL A 79 -6.92 2.71 24.54
CA VAL A 79 -7.48 1.84 23.50
C VAL A 79 -7.22 0.38 23.85
N SER A 80 -8.05 -0.52 23.35
CA SER A 80 -7.80 -1.96 23.42
C SER A 80 -7.10 -2.41 22.16
N ALA A 81 -6.01 -3.17 22.28
CA ALA A 81 -5.27 -3.73 21.18
C ALA A 81 -5.16 -5.25 21.32
N PHE A 82 -5.27 -5.93 20.19
CA PHE A 82 -5.09 -7.37 20.05
C PHE A 82 -4.02 -7.57 18.99
N LEU A 83 -2.80 -7.87 19.42
CA LEU A 83 -1.61 -7.88 18.58
C LEU A 83 -1.12 -9.31 18.36
N GLY A 84 -0.87 -9.68 17.11
CA GLY A 84 -0.37 -11.01 16.79
C GLY A 84 -1.43 -12.11 16.77
N ILE A 85 -2.59 -11.85 16.22
CA ILE A 85 -3.67 -12.85 16.06
C ILE A 85 -3.31 -13.73 14.85
N PRO A 86 -3.19 -15.07 15.00
CA PRO A 86 -2.93 -15.96 13.88
C PRO A 86 -4.17 -16.06 13.00
N PHE A 87 -4.05 -15.79 11.69
CA PHE A 87 -5.16 -15.93 10.73
C PHE A 87 -4.96 -17.06 9.73
N ALA A 88 -3.72 -17.55 9.59
CA ALA A 88 -3.36 -18.64 8.70
C ALA A 88 -2.46 -19.66 9.41
N GLU A 89 -2.39 -20.87 8.86
CA GLU A 89 -1.35 -21.83 9.25
C GLU A 89 0.01 -21.32 8.78
N PRO A 90 1.11 -21.60 9.54
CA PRO A 90 2.45 -21.18 9.17
C PRO A 90 2.83 -21.69 7.77
N PRO A 91 3.19 -20.80 6.82
CA PRO A 91 3.51 -21.17 5.44
C PRO A 91 4.95 -21.68 5.30
N MET A 92 5.33 -22.66 6.10
CA MET A 92 6.69 -23.21 6.23
C MET A 92 6.82 -24.57 5.57
N GLY A 93 8.06 -24.94 5.20
CA GLY A 93 8.37 -26.26 4.66
C GLY A 93 7.56 -26.60 3.41
N PRO A 94 6.69 -27.64 3.44
CA PRO A 94 5.88 -28.00 2.27
C PRO A 94 4.90 -26.91 1.82
N ARG A 95 4.50 -26.00 2.73
CA ARG A 95 3.58 -24.89 2.42
C ARG A 95 4.26 -23.63 1.86
N ARG A 96 5.60 -23.59 1.85
CA ARG A 96 6.35 -22.49 1.22
C ARG A 96 5.95 -22.37 -0.24
N PHE A 97 5.66 -21.16 -0.73
CA PHE A 97 5.18 -20.79 -2.07
C PHE A 97 3.74 -21.21 -2.40
N LEU A 98 3.03 -21.87 -1.49
CA LEU A 98 1.62 -22.25 -1.68
C LEU A 98 0.66 -21.17 -1.14
N PRO A 99 -0.59 -21.12 -1.63
CA PRO A 99 -1.64 -20.32 -1.04
C PRO A 99 -1.79 -20.55 0.46
N PRO A 100 -2.19 -19.52 1.25
CA PRO A 100 -2.37 -19.70 2.68
C PRO A 100 -3.56 -20.61 3.00
N GLU A 101 -3.44 -21.36 4.10
CA GLU A 101 -4.52 -22.14 4.68
C GLU A 101 -5.07 -21.41 5.91
N PRO A 102 -6.40 -21.31 6.11
CA PRO A 102 -6.98 -20.70 7.31
C PRO A 102 -6.49 -21.38 8.58
N LYS A 103 -6.26 -20.57 9.63
CA LYS A 103 -5.84 -21.09 10.94
C LYS A 103 -6.90 -22.02 11.52
N GLN A 104 -6.48 -23.21 11.93
CA GLN A 104 -7.36 -24.14 12.63
C GLN A 104 -7.79 -23.58 13.99
N PRO A 105 -9.03 -23.85 14.42
CA PRO A 105 -9.50 -23.44 15.74
C PRO A 105 -8.60 -23.96 16.86
N TRP A 106 -8.39 -23.14 17.88
CA TRP A 106 -7.56 -23.46 19.05
C TRP A 106 -8.39 -23.58 20.33
N SER A 107 -7.88 -24.36 21.26
CA SER A 107 -8.41 -24.44 22.64
C SER A 107 -7.74 -23.42 23.56
N GLY A 108 -8.45 -23.00 24.61
CA GLY A 108 -7.91 -22.03 25.57
C GLY A 108 -7.98 -20.58 25.11
N VAL A 109 -7.10 -19.76 25.63
CA VAL A 109 -6.99 -18.34 25.33
C VAL A 109 -5.60 -18.07 24.73
N VAL A 110 -5.56 -17.47 23.55
CA VAL A 110 -4.31 -17.00 22.93
C VAL A 110 -4.03 -15.60 23.43
N ASP A 111 -2.82 -15.35 23.90
CA ASP A 111 -2.35 -14.04 24.31
C ASP A 111 -1.98 -13.21 23.07
N ALA A 112 -2.87 -12.28 22.72
CA ALA A 112 -2.69 -11.33 21.63
C ALA A 112 -2.25 -9.96 22.19
N THR A 113 -1.13 -9.94 22.90
CA THR A 113 -0.64 -8.76 23.65
C THR A 113 0.61 -8.14 23.05
N THR A 114 1.28 -8.83 22.11
CA THR A 114 2.51 -8.41 21.46
C THR A 114 2.49 -8.74 19.99
N PHE A 115 3.15 -7.90 19.18
CA PHE A 115 3.38 -8.21 17.78
C PHE A 115 4.20 -9.49 17.62
N GLN A 116 3.84 -10.30 16.64
CA GLN A 116 4.55 -11.52 16.27
C GLN A 116 5.65 -11.26 15.25
N SER A 117 6.31 -12.33 14.79
CA SER A 117 7.43 -12.30 13.84
C SER A 117 7.07 -11.54 12.56
N VAL A 118 8.07 -10.92 11.97
CA VAL A 118 8.02 -10.29 10.65
C VAL A 118 8.30 -11.34 9.58
N CYS A 119 7.60 -11.28 8.45
CA CYS A 119 7.83 -12.18 7.32
C CYS A 119 9.26 -12.03 6.79
N TYR A 120 9.88 -13.18 6.46
CA TYR A 120 11.27 -13.22 6.00
C TYR A 120 11.47 -12.28 4.82
N GLN A 121 12.50 -11.43 4.88
CA GLN A 121 12.71 -10.33 3.93
C GLN A 121 14.15 -9.82 3.95
N TYR A 122 14.52 -9.08 2.91
CA TYR A 122 15.74 -8.28 2.88
C TYR A 122 15.72 -7.20 3.95
N VAL A 123 16.85 -7.01 4.62
CA VAL A 123 17.06 -5.92 5.59
C VAL A 123 17.94 -4.87 4.94
N ASP A 124 17.48 -3.63 4.93
CA ASP A 124 18.23 -2.51 4.36
C ASP A 124 19.44 -2.15 5.24
N THR A 125 20.62 -2.19 4.65
CA THR A 125 21.90 -1.87 5.29
C THR A 125 22.64 -0.76 4.57
N LEU A 126 21.96 0.05 3.73
CA LEU A 126 22.58 1.13 2.97
C LEU A 126 23.16 2.20 3.90
N TYR A 127 22.40 2.58 4.95
CA TYR A 127 22.79 3.57 5.95
C TYR A 127 22.53 3.02 7.36
N PRO A 128 23.40 2.13 7.89
CA PRO A 128 23.19 1.51 9.19
C PRO A 128 23.09 2.53 10.32
N GLY A 129 22.05 2.40 11.17
CA GLY A 129 21.79 3.29 12.28
C GLY A 129 21.16 4.65 11.91
N PHE A 130 20.87 4.88 10.63
CA PHE A 130 20.17 6.08 10.19
C PHE A 130 18.64 5.88 10.28
N GLU A 131 17.96 6.74 11.02
CA GLU A 131 16.51 6.61 11.28
C GLU A 131 15.67 6.55 10.00
N GLY A 132 16.05 7.31 8.96
CA GLY A 132 15.33 7.37 7.68
C GLY A 132 15.26 6.04 6.95
N THR A 133 16.20 5.13 7.18
CA THR A 133 16.18 3.76 6.64
C THR A 133 15.76 2.74 7.69
N GLU A 134 16.24 2.84 8.93
CA GLU A 134 15.95 1.88 9.99
C GLU A 134 14.46 1.83 10.39
N MET A 135 13.72 2.94 10.25
CA MET A 135 12.29 2.98 10.54
C MET A 135 11.45 2.03 9.68
N TRP A 136 11.98 1.61 8.52
CA TRP A 136 11.33 0.68 7.60
C TRP A 136 11.84 -0.77 7.76
N ASN A 137 12.93 -0.97 8.50
CA ASN A 137 13.51 -2.28 8.76
C ASN A 137 12.66 -3.11 9.74
N PRO A 138 12.74 -4.46 9.66
CA PRO A 138 12.04 -5.32 10.60
C PRO A 138 12.36 -4.99 12.06
N ASN A 139 11.33 -4.81 12.88
CA ASN A 139 11.44 -4.51 14.30
C ASN A 139 11.06 -5.70 15.22
N ARG A 140 10.89 -6.87 14.61
CA ARG A 140 10.70 -8.17 15.26
C ARG A 140 11.55 -9.21 14.56
N GLU A 141 11.67 -10.39 15.14
CA GLU A 141 12.39 -11.52 14.56
C GLU A 141 11.81 -11.89 13.18
N LEU A 142 12.71 -12.20 12.22
CA LEU A 142 12.33 -12.69 10.91
C LEU A 142 11.96 -14.17 10.98
N SER A 143 10.81 -14.52 10.46
CA SER A 143 10.35 -15.91 10.39
C SER A 143 9.45 -16.12 9.17
N GLU A 144 9.40 -17.34 8.66
CA GLU A 144 8.36 -17.75 7.72
C GLU A 144 7.01 -17.97 8.43
N ASP A 145 7.01 -18.27 9.74
CA ASP A 145 5.81 -18.22 10.59
C ASP A 145 5.50 -16.77 10.95
N CYS A 146 4.80 -16.08 10.06
CA CYS A 146 4.60 -14.63 10.12
C CYS A 146 3.17 -14.16 9.81
N LEU A 147 2.25 -15.07 9.49
CA LEU A 147 0.89 -14.70 9.07
C LEU A 147 -0.01 -14.40 10.26
N TYR A 148 0.19 -13.21 10.80
CA TYR A 148 -0.51 -12.66 11.95
C TYR A 148 -1.12 -11.31 11.59
N LEU A 149 -2.23 -10.97 12.25
CA LEU A 149 -2.88 -9.67 12.12
C LEU A 149 -3.07 -9.02 13.48
N ASN A 150 -3.36 -7.72 13.47
CA ASN A 150 -3.52 -6.90 14.66
C ASN A 150 -4.85 -6.14 14.56
N VAL A 151 -5.49 -5.93 15.71
CA VAL A 151 -6.75 -5.17 15.80
C VAL A 151 -6.63 -4.15 16.92
N TRP A 152 -6.88 -2.88 16.62
CA TRP A 152 -7.10 -1.83 17.61
C TRP A 152 -8.57 -1.45 17.62
N THR A 153 -9.15 -1.33 18.80
CA THR A 153 -10.54 -0.92 18.97
C THR A 153 -10.66 0.12 20.09
N PRO A 154 -11.61 1.06 19.99
CA PRO A 154 -11.83 2.03 21.06
C PRO A 154 -12.10 1.37 22.42
N TYR A 155 -11.62 2.00 23.48
CA TYR A 155 -12.00 1.64 24.85
C TYR A 155 -12.95 2.72 25.44
N PRO A 156 -14.06 2.36 26.08
CA PRO A 156 -14.68 1.02 26.04
C PRO A 156 -15.08 0.63 24.61
N ARG A 157 -15.20 -0.69 24.39
CA ARG A 157 -15.55 -1.28 23.07
C ARG A 157 -16.86 -0.66 22.56
N PRO A 158 -16.95 -0.30 21.29
CA PRO A 158 -18.18 0.22 20.69
C PRO A 158 -19.35 -0.75 20.86
N THR A 159 -20.51 -0.22 21.27
CA THR A 159 -21.76 -0.97 21.38
C THR A 159 -22.60 -0.94 20.09
N SER A 160 -22.28 -0.02 19.19
CA SER A 160 -22.83 0.07 17.84
C SER A 160 -21.75 -0.26 16.81
N PRO A 161 -22.10 -0.89 15.66
CA PRO A 161 -21.15 -1.19 14.61
C PRO A 161 -20.37 0.05 14.18
N THR A 162 -19.04 -0.08 14.12
CA THR A 162 -18.12 1.03 13.89
C THR A 162 -17.30 0.76 12.62
N PRO A 163 -17.07 1.77 11.75
CA PRO A 163 -16.29 1.60 10.53
C PRO A 163 -14.92 0.99 10.79
N VAL A 164 -14.51 0.10 9.88
CA VAL A 164 -13.26 -0.63 9.94
C VAL A 164 -12.30 -0.11 8.89
N LEU A 165 -11.10 0.23 9.29
CA LEU A 165 -9.96 0.53 8.43
C LEU A 165 -9.02 -0.68 8.41
N VAL A 166 -8.60 -1.13 7.23
CA VAL A 166 -7.66 -2.25 7.08
C VAL A 166 -6.42 -1.76 6.37
N TRP A 167 -5.28 -1.77 7.07
CA TRP A 167 -3.99 -1.32 6.57
C TRP A 167 -3.23 -2.43 5.87
N ILE A 168 -2.74 -2.13 4.65
CA ILE A 168 -1.80 -2.97 3.89
C ILE A 168 -0.52 -2.16 3.69
N TYR A 169 0.57 -2.59 4.31
CA TYR A 169 1.85 -1.88 4.24
C TYR A 169 2.52 -1.99 2.88
N GLY A 170 3.39 -1.02 2.57
CA GLY A 170 4.24 -0.97 1.39
C GLY A 170 5.57 -1.72 1.55
N GLY A 171 6.58 -1.29 0.78
CA GLY A 171 7.92 -1.91 0.76
C GLY A 171 8.17 -2.73 -0.49
N GLY A 172 7.70 -2.27 -1.66
CA GLY A 172 8.01 -2.82 -2.99
C GLY A 172 7.72 -4.30 -3.17
N PHE A 173 6.84 -4.89 -2.37
CA PHE A 173 6.56 -6.33 -2.27
C PHE A 173 7.74 -7.19 -1.77
N TYR A 174 8.89 -6.60 -1.42
CA TYR A 174 10.06 -7.33 -0.91
C TYR A 174 10.31 -7.14 0.58
N SER A 175 9.70 -6.15 1.20
CA SER A 175 9.88 -5.78 2.61
C SER A 175 8.60 -5.25 3.24
N GLY A 176 8.65 -4.97 4.54
CA GLY A 176 7.57 -4.37 5.30
C GLY A 176 7.05 -5.26 6.42
N ALA A 177 6.39 -4.64 7.39
CA ALA A 177 5.80 -5.32 8.53
C ALA A 177 4.65 -4.49 9.12
N SER A 178 3.60 -5.15 9.58
CA SER A 178 2.47 -4.50 10.26
C SER A 178 2.82 -3.99 11.66
N SER A 179 3.98 -4.35 12.17
CA SER A 179 4.47 -4.00 13.52
C SER A 179 5.29 -2.72 13.58
N LEU A 180 5.59 -2.06 12.44
CA LEU A 180 6.41 -0.85 12.43
C LEU A 180 5.77 0.27 13.26
N ASP A 181 6.60 1.05 13.95
CA ASP A 181 6.15 2.12 14.85
C ASP A 181 5.25 3.15 14.14
N VAL A 182 5.52 3.44 12.86
CA VAL A 182 4.72 4.39 12.06
C VAL A 182 3.32 3.88 11.71
N TYR A 183 3.04 2.58 11.93
CA TYR A 183 1.74 1.95 11.72
C TYR A 183 0.99 1.68 13.04
N ASP A 184 1.43 2.28 14.14
CA ASP A 184 0.74 2.11 15.43
C ASP A 184 -0.66 2.73 15.39
N GLY A 185 -1.67 1.88 15.42
CA GLY A 185 -3.07 2.26 15.26
C GLY A 185 -3.70 2.96 16.46
N ARG A 186 -3.01 3.03 17.61
CA ARG A 186 -3.60 3.53 18.87
C ARG A 186 -4.09 4.97 18.77
N PHE A 187 -3.36 5.86 18.07
CA PHE A 187 -3.71 7.28 17.99
C PHE A 187 -4.91 7.51 17.07
N LEU A 188 -4.91 6.91 15.89
CA LEU A 188 -6.02 6.99 14.93
C LEU A 188 -7.32 6.42 15.53
N VAL A 189 -7.23 5.25 16.17
CA VAL A 189 -8.39 4.59 16.79
C VAL A 189 -8.92 5.40 17.97
N GLN A 190 -8.05 5.95 18.80
CA GLN A 190 -8.46 6.77 19.94
C GLN A 190 -9.11 8.07 19.48
N ALA A 191 -8.49 8.80 18.54
CA ALA A 191 -8.97 10.10 18.08
C ALA A 191 -10.27 10.01 17.31
N GLU A 192 -10.39 9.02 16.43
CA GLU A 192 -11.50 8.92 15.49
C GLU A 192 -12.52 7.82 15.81
N ARG A 193 -12.29 7.04 16.89
CA ARG A 193 -13.17 5.98 17.36
C ARG A 193 -13.59 4.98 16.27
N THR A 194 -12.64 4.63 15.41
CA THR A 194 -12.75 3.59 14.37
C THR A 194 -12.13 2.29 14.87
N VAL A 195 -12.38 1.17 14.19
CA VAL A 195 -11.63 -0.07 14.36
C VAL A 195 -10.56 -0.12 13.30
N LEU A 196 -9.33 -0.43 13.67
CA LEU A 196 -8.20 -0.59 12.75
C LEU A 196 -7.70 -2.02 12.79
N VAL A 197 -7.46 -2.59 11.61
CA VAL A 197 -6.82 -3.90 11.42
C VAL A 197 -5.59 -3.72 10.54
N SER A 198 -4.50 -4.40 10.87
CA SER A 198 -3.33 -4.54 9.99
C SER A 198 -2.88 -5.98 9.93
N MET A 199 -2.28 -6.42 8.81
CA MET A 199 -1.82 -7.80 8.66
C MET A 199 -0.40 -7.86 8.13
N ASN A 200 0.33 -8.90 8.52
CA ASN A 200 1.49 -9.34 7.78
C ASN A 200 1.05 -10.14 6.56
N TYR A 201 1.79 -10.02 5.47
CA TYR A 201 1.68 -10.87 4.28
C TYR A 201 3.07 -11.23 3.78
N ARG A 202 3.22 -12.37 3.13
CA ARG A 202 4.52 -12.79 2.61
C ARG A 202 5.01 -11.84 1.53
N VAL A 203 6.28 -11.53 1.60
CA VAL A 203 7.00 -10.63 0.69
C VAL A 203 8.16 -11.35 0.01
N GLY A 204 8.78 -10.70 -0.98
CA GLY A 204 9.91 -11.27 -1.73
C GLY A 204 9.54 -12.57 -2.44
N ALA A 205 10.49 -13.47 -2.59
CA ALA A 205 10.27 -14.78 -3.22
C ALA A 205 9.21 -15.61 -2.48
N PHE A 206 9.10 -15.50 -1.16
CA PHE A 206 8.12 -16.25 -0.35
C PHE A 206 6.68 -15.89 -0.68
N GLY A 207 6.42 -14.63 -1.07
CA GLY A 207 5.10 -14.13 -1.41
C GLY A 207 4.80 -14.11 -2.91
N PHE A 208 5.83 -13.99 -3.76
CA PHE A 208 5.63 -13.61 -5.15
C PHE A 208 6.48 -14.40 -6.17
N LEU A 209 7.29 -15.38 -5.75
CA LEU A 209 7.91 -16.28 -6.71
C LEU A 209 6.82 -17.03 -7.47
N ALA A 210 6.90 -17.02 -8.81
CA ALA A 210 5.89 -17.64 -9.65
C ALA A 210 6.51 -18.50 -10.75
N LEU A 211 6.00 -19.72 -10.88
CA LEU A 211 6.18 -20.61 -12.01
C LEU A 211 4.79 -20.80 -12.65
N PRO A 212 4.41 -19.90 -13.58
CA PRO A 212 3.06 -19.91 -14.15
C PRO A 212 2.72 -21.26 -14.76
N GLY A 213 1.52 -21.76 -14.41
CA GLY A 213 1.07 -23.12 -14.79
C GLY A 213 1.45 -24.22 -13.80
N SER A 214 2.35 -23.96 -12.84
CA SER A 214 2.69 -24.90 -11.77
C SER A 214 1.77 -24.70 -10.55
N ARG A 215 1.27 -25.82 -10.00
CA ARG A 215 0.51 -25.81 -8.73
C ARG A 215 1.41 -25.63 -7.51
N GLU A 216 2.71 -25.90 -7.65
CA GLU A 216 3.68 -25.84 -6.57
C GLU A 216 4.13 -24.43 -6.21
N ALA A 217 4.08 -23.49 -7.17
CA ALA A 217 4.39 -22.08 -6.99
C ALA A 217 3.54 -21.24 -7.96
N PRO A 218 2.23 -21.10 -7.70
CA PRO A 218 1.31 -20.44 -8.63
C PRO A 218 1.57 -18.94 -8.76
N GLY A 219 2.24 -18.32 -7.78
CA GLY A 219 2.42 -16.89 -7.68
C GLY A 219 1.31 -16.20 -6.88
N ASN A 220 1.50 -14.90 -6.63
CA ASN A 220 0.51 -14.03 -5.95
C ASN A 220 0.10 -14.48 -4.54
N VAL A 221 0.85 -15.39 -3.90
CA VAL A 221 0.44 -15.95 -2.60
C VAL A 221 0.46 -14.88 -1.50
N GLY A 222 1.29 -13.83 -1.61
CA GLY A 222 1.23 -12.67 -0.71
C GLY A 222 -0.09 -11.88 -0.83
N LEU A 223 -0.65 -11.75 -2.03
CA LEU A 223 -2.00 -11.17 -2.23
C LEU A 223 -3.09 -12.09 -1.68
N LEU A 224 -2.89 -13.41 -1.76
CA LEU A 224 -3.81 -14.39 -1.17
C LEU A 224 -3.75 -14.36 0.36
N ASP A 225 -2.59 -14.10 0.97
CA ASP A 225 -2.46 -13.85 2.41
C ASP A 225 -3.30 -12.65 2.83
N GLN A 226 -3.21 -11.54 2.09
CA GLN A 226 -4.04 -10.36 2.31
C GLN A 226 -5.54 -10.69 2.18
N ARG A 227 -5.94 -11.43 1.15
CA ARG A 227 -7.33 -11.84 0.95
C ARG A 227 -7.84 -12.70 2.11
N LEU A 228 -7.05 -13.63 2.60
CA LEU A 228 -7.42 -14.45 3.75
C LEU A 228 -7.59 -13.61 5.02
N ALA A 229 -6.73 -12.61 5.23
CA ALA A 229 -6.90 -11.65 6.33
C ALA A 229 -8.19 -10.82 6.18
N LEU A 230 -8.56 -10.42 4.96
CA LEU A 230 -9.83 -9.73 4.70
C LEU A 230 -11.04 -10.64 4.96
N GLN A 231 -10.97 -11.91 4.63
CA GLN A 231 -12.00 -12.91 4.98
C GLN A 231 -12.12 -13.03 6.50
N TRP A 232 -10.98 -13.09 7.20
CA TRP A 232 -10.96 -13.08 8.66
C TRP A 232 -11.63 -11.84 9.24
N VAL A 233 -11.40 -10.65 8.66
CA VAL A 233 -12.06 -9.39 9.07
C VAL A 233 -13.57 -9.51 8.92
N GLN A 234 -14.07 -9.99 7.79
CA GLN A 234 -15.51 -10.19 7.56
C GLN A 234 -16.14 -11.13 8.60
N GLU A 235 -15.44 -12.17 8.99
CA GLU A 235 -15.93 -13.19 9.91
C GLU A 235 -15.88 -12.76 11.39
N ASN A 236 -14.95 -11.87 11.77
CA ASN A 236 -14.58 -11.69 13.17
C ASN A 236 -14.61 -10.25 13.68
N VAL A 237 -14.57 -9.22 12.83
CA VAL A 237 -14.39 -7.84 13.28
C VAL A 237 -15.54 -7.31 14.14
N ALA A 238 -16.74 -7.87 13.99
CA ALA A 238 -17.90 -7.55 14.83
C ALA A 238 -17.66 -7.85 16.32
N ALA A 239 -16.83 -8.86 16.64
CA ALA A 239 -16.45 -9.19 18.02
C ALA A 239 -15.63 -8.06 18.69
N PHE A 240 -15.03 -7.19 17.90
CA PHE A 240 -14.26 -6.02 18.33
C PHE A 240 -15.07 -4.71 18.25
N GLY A 241 -16.36 -4.78 17.90
CA GLY A 241 -17.24 -3.62 17.70
C GLY A 241 -17.15 -3.02 16.30
N GLY A 242 -16.42 -3.64 15.37
CA GLY A 242 -16.33 -3.22 13.97
C GLY A 242 -17.55 -3.63 13.14
N ASP A 243 -17.80 -2.88 12.08
CA ASP A 243 -18.87 -3.14 11.11
C ASP A 243 -18.31 -3.85 9.87
N PRO A 244 -18.58 -5.16 9.67
CA PRO A 244 -18.12 -5.87 8.49
C PRO A 244 -18.75 -5.35 7.19
N THR A 245 -19.85 -4.56 7.26
CA THR A 245 -20.49 -3.91 6.11
C THR A 245 -19.92 -2.52 5.80
N SER A 246 -18.93 -2.06 6.56
CA SER A 246 -18.26 -0.76 6.37
C SER A 246 -16.74 -0.89 6.54
N VAL A 247 -16.13 -1.68 5.64
CA VAL A 247 -14.69 -1.94 5.60
C VAL A 247 -14.04 -1.08 4.52
N THR A 248 -13.02 -0.32 4.90
CA THR A 248 -12.19 0.49 3.99
C THR A 248 -10.77 -0.04 3.98
N LEU A 249 -10.28 -0.46 2.81
CA LEU A 249 -8.87 -0.78 2.63
C LEU A 249 -8.07 0.51 2.47
N PHE A 250 -6.92 0.59 3.10
CA PHE A 250 -5.95 1.64 2.82
C PHE A 250 -4.53 1.09 2.86
N GLY A 251 -3.68 1.62 2.01
CA GLY A 251 -2.30 1.18 1.91
C GLY A 251 -1.45 2.21 1.19
N GLU A 252 -0.15 2.10 1.36
CA GLU A 252 0.82 2.98 0.73
C GLU A 252 1.78 2.18 -0.15
N SER A 253 2.27 2.78 -1.27
CA SER A 253 3.25 2.13 -2.16
C SER A 253 2.77 0.78 -2.69
N ALA A 254 3.49 -0.31 -2.43
CA ALA A 254 3.08 -1.67 -2.76
C ALA A 254 1.76 -2.09 -2.07
N GLY A 255 1.50 -1.52 -0.88
CA GLY A 255 0.21 -1.69 -0.20
C GLY A 255 -0.93 -1.01 -0.95
N ALA A 256 -0.71 0.18 -1.52
CA ALA A 256 -1.69 0.85 -2.38
C ALA A 256 -1.92 0.08 -3.69
N ALA A 257 -0.83 -0.42 -4.30
CA ALA A 257 -0.94 -1.29 -5.47
C ALA A 257 -1.75 -2.56 -5.13
N SER A 258 -1.53 -3.17 -3.96
CA SER A 258 -2.31 -4.30 -3.44
C SER A 258 -3.80 -3.96 -3.29
N VAL A 259 -4.12 -2.81 -2.68
CA VAL A 259 -5.51 -2.31 -2.59
C VAL A 259 -6.15 -2.23 -3.98
N GLY A 260 -5.43 -1.66 -4.96
CA GLY A 260 -5.86 -1.60 -6.35
C GLY A 260 -6.06 -2.98 -6.97
N MET A 261 -5.18 -3.95 -6.70
CA MET A 261 -5.32 -5.32 -7.20
C MET A 261 -6.52 -6.04 -6.59
N HIS A 262 -6.84 -5.81 -5.32
CA HIS A 262 -8.08 -6.29 -4.71
C HIS A 262 -9.33 -5.65 -5.34
N LEU A 263 -9.27 -4.39 -5.75
CA LEU A 263 -10.34 -3.75 -6.54
C LEU A 263 -10.56 -4.43 -7.89
N LEU A 264 -9.49 -4.92 -8.52
CA LEU A 264 -9.52 -5.55 -9.84
C LEU A 264 -9.81 -7.06 -9.79
N SER A 265 -9.72 -7.69 -8.62
CA SER A 265 -9.89 -9.14 -8.45
C SER A 265 -11.30 -9.48 -7.92
N PRO A 266 -12.17 -10.13 -8.72
CA PRO A 266 -13.56 -10.37 -8.34
C PRO A 266 -13.74 -11.09 -7.00
N PRO A 267 -12.93 -12.13 -6.64
CA PRO A 267 -13.08 -12.78 -5.33
C PRO A 267 -12.78 -11.88 -4.13
N SER A 268 -12.06 -10.78 -4.31
CA SER A 268 -11.76 -9.82 -3.24
C SER A 268 -12.84 -8.73 -3.09
N ARG A 269 -13.58 -8.42 -4.16
CA ARG A 269 -14.50 -7.27 -4.23
C ARG A 269 -15.61 -7.26 -3.16
N GLY A 270 -16.08 -8.42 -2.73
CA GLY A 270 -17.10 -8.55 -1.68
C GLY A 270 -16.58 -8.39 -0.25
N LEU A 271 -15.27 -8.24 -0.05
CA LEU A 271 -14.63 -8.21 1.27
C LEU A 271 -14.44 -6.80 1.84
N PHE A 272 -14.66 -5.77 1.03
CA PHE A 272 -14.51 -4.37 1.44
C PHE A 272 -15.42 -3.44 0.61
N HIS A 273 -15.59 -2.20 1.05
CA HIS A 273 -16.58 -1.26 0.50
C HIS A 273 -15.92 -0.02 -0.10
N ARG A 274 -14.78 0.42 0.46
CA ARG A 274 -14.05 1.62 0.05
C ARG A 274 -12.55 1.35 -0.02
N ALA A 275 -11.84 2.18 -0.77
CA ALA A 275 -10.41 2.03 -0.97
C ALA A 275 -9.68 3.38 -0.87
N VAL A 276 -8.51 3.36 -0.22
CA VAL A 276 -7.57 4.48 -0.19
C VAL A 276 -6.23 4.01 -0.72
N LEU A 277 -5.71 4.66 -1.75
CA LEU A 277 -4.44 4.33 -2.37
C LEU A 277 -3.48 5.51 -2.19
N GLN A 278 -2.46 5.33 -1.36
CA GLN A 278 -1.46 6.33 -1.02
C GLN A 278 -0.16 6.04 -1.79
N SER A 279 0.28 6.96 -2.65
CA SER A 279 1.57 6.87 -3.36
C SER A 279 1.81 5.55 -4.09
N GLY A 280 0.76 4.98 -4.70
CA GLY A 280 0.86 3.74 -5.45
C GLY A 280 -0.43 3.36 -6.19
N ALA A 281 -0.27 2.58 -7.24
CA ALA A 281 -1.38 2.10 -8.06
C ALA A 281 -1.03 0.75 -8.71
N PRO A 282 -2.03 -0.11 -9.00
CA PRO A 282 -1.78 -1.43 -9.58
C PRO A 282 -1.22 -1.38 -11.01
N ASN A 283 -1.44 -0.28 -11.72
CA ASN A 283 -0.93 0.00 -13.07
C ASN A 283 0.46 0.66 -13.08
N GLY A 284 1.14 0.77 -11.94
CA GLY A 284 2.54 1.20 -11.89
C GLY A 284 3.45 0.21 -12.63
N PRO A 285 4.50 0.68 -13.35
CA PRO A 285 5.36 -0.18 -14.17
C PRO A 285 6.18 -1.19 -13.34
N TRP A 286 6.26 -1.00 -12.04
CA TRP A 286 6.95 -1.85 -11.07
C TRP A 286 6.02 -2.86 -10.37
N ALA A 287 4.70 -2.65 -10.45
CA ALA A 287 3.72 -3.33 -9.59
C ALA A 287 3.37 -4.74 -10.06
N THR A 288 3.59 -5.07 -11.32
CA THR A 288 3.31 -6.39 -11.90
C THR A 288 4.40 -6.84 -12.86
N VAL A 289 4.45 -8.14 -13.07
CA VAL A 289 5.32 -8.80 -14.06
C VAL A 289 4.51 -9.78 -14.88
N GLY A 290 4.87 -9.95 -16.15
CA GLY A 290 4.27 -10.96 -17.02
C GLY A 290 4.78 -12.37 -16.69
N MET A 291 4.03 -13.40 -17.10
CA MET A 291 4.31 -14.82 -16.81
C MET A 291 5.70 -15.28 -17.25
N GLY A 292 6.17 -14.83 -18.42
CA GLY A 292 7.49 -15.22 -18.97
C GLY A 292 8.63 -14.69 -18.09
N GLU A 293 8.58 -13.43 -17.72
CA GLU A 293 9.59 -12.80 -16.88
C GLU A 293 9.55 -13.34 -15.43
N ALA A 294 8.35 -13.59 -14.88
CA ALA A 294 8.21 -14.21 -13.56
C ALA A 294 8.90 -15.60 -13.52
N ARG A 295 8.66 -16.44 -14.53
CA ARG A 295 9.32 -17.75 -14.68
C ARG A 295 10.84 -17.60 -14.82
N ARG A 296 11.32 -16.65 -15.64
CA ARG A 296 12.75 -16.38 -15.80
C ARG A 296 13.40 -16.06 -14.45
N ARG A 297 12.81 -15.16 -13.67
CA ARG A 297 13.33 -14.77 -12.35
C ARG A 297 13.33 -15.94 -11.36
N ALA A 298 12.26 -16.73 -11.31
CA ALA A 298 12.16 -17.91 -10.47
C ALA A 298 13.24 -18.96 -10.82
N THR A 299 13.43 -19.24 -12.10
CA THR A 299 14.46 -20.17 -12.59
C THR A 299 15.87 -19.66 -12.29
N GLN A 300 16.09 -18.34 -12.46
CA GLN A 300 17.37 -17.71 -12.13
C GLN A 300 17.69 -17.82 -10.62
N LEU A 301 16.70 -17.53 -9.75
CA LEU A 301 16.89 -17.71 -8.31
C LEU A 301 17.25 -19.16 -7.98
N ALA A 302 16.52 -20.13 -8.55
CA ALA A 302 16.80 -21.55 -8.34
C ALA A 302 18.23 -21.92 -8.73
N HIS A 303 18.71 -21.45 -9.89
CA HIS A 303 20.08 -21.64 -10.34
C HIS A 303 21.09 -21.04 -9.35
N LEU A 304 20.90 -19.80 -8.91
CA LEU A 304 21.78 -19.10 -7.98
C LEU A 304 21.91 -19.80 -6.63
N VAL A 305 20.86 -20.50 -6.18
CA VAL A 305 20.88 -21.23 -4.91
C VAL A 305 21.20 -22.73 -5.09
N GLY A 306 21.67 -23.13 -6.27
CA GLY A 306 22.12 -24.50 -6.57
C GLY A 306 20.97 -25.50 -6.69
N CYS A 307 19.84 -25.11 -7.24
CA CYS A 307 18.74 -25.99 -7.61
C CYS A 307 18.78 -26.32 -9.11
N PRO A 308 18.24 -27.48 -9.54
CA PRO A 308 18.20 -27.85 -10.94
C PRO A 308 17.38 -26.84 -11.75
N PRO A 309 17.75 -26.59 -13.01
CA PRO A 309 17.00 -25.69 -13.86
C PRO A 309 15.59 -26.25 -14.14
N GLY A 310 14.55 -25.47 -13.84
CA GLY A 310 13.24 -25.64 -14.43
C GLY A 310 13.29 -25.12 -15.88
N GLY A 311 12.66 -25.79 -16.82
CA GLY A 311 12.69 -25.35 -18.21
C GLY A 311 11.67 -26.08 -19.08
N THR A 312 11.65 -25.78 -20.38
CA THR A 312 10.80 -26.41 -21.40
C THR A 312 11.07 -27.93 -21.56
N GLY A 313 10.93 -28.69 -20.48
CA GLY A 313 11.26 -30.11 -20.30
C GLY A 313 11.72 -30.44 -18.90
N GLY A 314 11.93 -29.45 -18.01
CA GLY A 314 12.27 -29.62 -16.59
C GLY A 314 11.03 -29.75 -15.73
N ASN A 315 11.14 -30.49 -14.61
CA ASN A 315 10.05 -30.74 -13.68
C ASN A 315 9.97 -29.56 -12.68
N ASP A 316 8.99 -28.66 -12.81
CA ASP A 316 8.75 -27.56 -11.86
C ASP A 316 8.63 -28.08 -10.42
N THR A 317 8.11 -29.30 -10.24
CA THR A 317 7.99 -29.96 -8.92
C THR A 317 9.35 -30.19 -8.28
N GLU A 318 10.35 -30.67 -9.03
CA GLU A 318 11.71 -30.86 -8.51
C GLU A 318 12.40 -29.52 -8.18
N LEU A 319 12.23 -28.53 -9.05
CA LEU A 319 12.74 -27.19 -8.81
C LEU A 319 12.19 -26.61 -7.51
N VAL A 320 10.86 -26.62 -7.32
CA VAL A 320 10.23 -26.10 -6.11
C VAL A 320 10.57 -26.93 -4.88
N ALA A 321 10.61 -28.26 -5.00
CA ALA A 321 11.04 -29.13 -3.91
C ALA A 321 12.47 -28.77 -3.44
N CYS A 322 13.38 -28.50 -4.37
CA CYS A 322 14.71 -28.03 -4.04
C CYS A 322 14.68 -26.65 -3.36
N LEU A 323 13.94 -25.66 -3.89
CA LEU A 323 13.81 -24.34 -3.28
C LEU A 323 13.24 -24.41 -1.85
N ARG A 324 12.31 -25.33 -1.58
CA ARG A 324 11.75 -25.57 -0.23
C ARG A 324 12.79 -26.07 0.78
N THR A 325 13.84 -26.75 0.32
CA THR A 325 14.94 -27.21 1.20
C THR A 325 15.95 -26.11 1.52
N ARG A 326 15.94 -24.99 0.80
CA ARG A 326 16.93 -23.92 1.00
C ARG A 326 16.58 -23.09 2.24
N PRO A 327 17.58 -22.72 3.08
CA PRO A 327 17.35 -21.76 4.16
C PRO A 327 16.76 -20.45 3.61
N ALA A 328 15.82 -19.86 4.33
CA ALA A 328 15.15 -18.63 3.90
C ALA A 328 16.14 -17.49 3.59
N GLN A 329 17.16 -17.33 4.43
CA GLN A 329 18.20 -16.31 4.24
C GLN A 329 18.97 -16.47 2.93
N VAL A 330 19.16 -17.71 2.47
CA VAL A 330 19.87 -17.97 1.19
C VAL A 330 19.05 -17.45 0.01
N LEU A 331 17.71 -17.59 0.05
CA LEU A 331 16.83 -17.06 -0.98
C LEU A 331 16.87 -15.52 -0.97
N VAL A 332 16.79 -14.90 0.20
CA VAL A 332 16.86 -13.44 0.38
C VAL A 332 18.18 -12.87 -0.13
N ASN A 333 19.31 -13.53 0.15
CA ASN A 333 20.64 -13.05 -0.25
C ASN A 333 20.82 -12.99 -1.78
N HIS A 334 20.02 -13.75 -2.55
CA HIS A 334 20.09 -13.77 -4.01
C HIS A 334 18.94 -13.05 -4.70
N GLU A 335 18.02 -12.45 -3.93
CA GLU A 335 16.81 -11.83 -4.45
C GLU A 335 17.09 -10.77 -5.52
N TRP A 336 18.02 -9.86 -5.27
CA TRP A 336 18.33 -8.75 -6.19
C TRP A 336 19.08 -9.17 -7.45
N HIS A 337 19.71 -10.35 -7.46
CA HIS A 337 20.50 -10.83 -8.59
C HIS A 337 19.65 -11.37 -9.76
N VAL A 338 18.34 -11.40 -9.63
CA VAL A 338 17.44 -11.87 -10.71
C VAL A 338 16.89 -10.74 -11.58
N LEU A 339 17.10 -9.48 -11.20
CA LEU A 339 16.72 -8.34 -12.02
C LEU A 339 17.52 -8.32 -13.33
N PRO A 340 16.89 -7.96 -14.48
CA PRO A 340 17.55 -8.03 -15.78
C PRO A 340 18.64 -6.98 -15.96
N GLN A 341 18.59 -5.88 -15.22
CA GLN A 341 19.57 -4.78 -15.25
C GLN A 341 19.53 -3.95 -13.98
N GLU A 342 20.55 -3.15 -13.75
CA GLU A 342 20.56 -2.15 -12.70
C GLU A 342 19.44 -1.14 -12.91
N SER A 343 18.69 -0.86 -11.85
CA SER A 343 17.54 0.02 -11.89
C SER A 343 17.15 0.51 -10.51
N VAL A 344 16.50 1.64 -10.44
CA VAL A 344 15.78 2.10 -9.24
C VAL A 344 14.29 1.87 -9.42
N PHE A 345 13.58 1.69 -8.32
CA PHE A 345 12.13 1.46 -8.30
C PHE A 345 11.71 0.21 -9.11
N ARG A 346 12.53 -0.85 -9.09
CA ARG A 346 12.20 -2.16 -9.65
C ARG A 346 12.53 -3.24 -8.61
N PHE A 347 11.65 -4.24 -8.50
CA PHE A 347 11.69 -5.25 -7.45
C PHE A 347 11.61 -6.64 -8.06
N SER A 348 12.30 -7.60 -7.48
CA SER A 348 12.54 -8.90 -8.10
C SER A 348 11.29 -9.78 -8.17
N PHE A 349 10.55 -9.87 -7.06
CA PHE A 349 9.36 -10.71 -6.94
C PHE A 349 8.16 -9.85 -6.59
N VAL A 350 7.28 -9.67 -7.56
CA VAL A 350 6.09 -8.82 -7.51
C VAL A 350 4.87 -9.61 -8.03
N PRO A 351 3.65 -9.13 -7.86
CA PRO A 351 2.47 -9.75 -8.42
C PRO A 351 2.61 -10.08 -9.91
N VAL A 352 2.12 -11.25 -10.28
CA VAL A 352 2.13 -11.74 -11.67
C VAL A 352 0.73 -11.65 -12.28
N VAL A 353 0.66 -11.28 -13.56
CA VAL A 353 -0.59 -11.39 -14.34
C VAL A 353 -0.78 -12.87 -14.68
N ASP A 354 -1.50 -13.59 -13.81
CA ASP A 354 -1.59 -15.05 -13.79
C ASP A 354 -2.83 -15.62 -14.49
N GLY A 355 -3.79 -14.76 -14.84
CA GLY A 355 -5.08 -15.18 -15.41
C GLY A 355 -6.12 -15.64 -14.35
N ASP A 356 -5.75 -15.63 -13.05
CA ASP A 356 -6.59 -16.03 -11.93
C ASP A 356 -6.82 -14.87 -10.95
N PHE A 357 -5.81 -14.48 -10.16
CA PHE A 357 -5.94 -13.31 -9.29
C PHE A 357 -6.09 -12.03 -10.12
N LEU A 358 -5.25 -11.85 -11.14
CA LEU A 358 -5.31 -10.83 -12.17
C LEU A 358 -5.59 -11.50 -13.51
N SER A 359 -6.83 -11.44 -13.98
CA SER A 359 -7.27 -12.07 -15.24
C SER A 359 -6.66 -11.43 -16.49
N ASP A 360 -6.18 -10.19 -16.38
CA ASP A 360 -5.43 -9.44 -17.40
C ASP A 360 -4.53 -8.41 -16.71
N THR A 361 -3.78 -7.63 -17.50
CA THR A 361 -2.97 -6.53 -16.97
C THR A 361 -3.85 -5.54 -16.20
N PRO A 362 -3.34 -4.94 -15.10
CA PRO A 362 -4.11 -3.94 -14.36
C PRO A 362 -4.64 -2.81 -15.24
N GLU A 363 -3.87 -2.36 -16.22
CA GLU A 363 -4.32 -1.32 -17.16
C GLU A 363 -5.54 -1.77 -17.98
N ALA A 364 -5.51 -2.99 -18.52
CA ALA A 364 -6.64 -3.57 -19.25
C ALA A 364 -7.88 -3.72 -18.36
N LEU A 365 -7.70 -4.22 -17.13
CA LEU A 365 -8.79 -4.39 -16.15
C LEU A 365 -9.39 -3.06 -15.72
N ILE A 366 -8.58 -2.02 -15.50
CA ILE A 366 -9.04 -0.67 -15.20
C ILE A 366 -9.83 -0.11 -16.39
N ASN A 367 -9.36 -0.31 -17.62
CA ASN A 367 -10.03 0.21 -18.81
C ASN A 367 -11.37 -0.48 -19.11
N ALA A 368 -11.51 -1.75 -18.78
CA ALA A 368 -12.71 -2.56 -19.01
C ALA A 368 -13.70 -2.57 -17.82
N GLY A 369 -13.28 -2.09 -16.63
CA GLY A 369 -14.05 -2.22 -15.40
C GLY A 369 -15.27 -1.31 -15.34
N ASP A 370 -16.25 -1.72 -14.52
CA ASP A 370 -17.37 -0.90 -14.05
C ASP A 370 -17.20 -0.64 -12.55
N PHE A 371 -17.10 0.64 -12.18
CA PHE A 371 -16.81 1.05 -10.81
C PHE A 371 -17.94 1.92 -10.20
N HIS A 372 -19.16 1.82 -10.73
CA HIS A 372 -20.31 2.50 -10.17
C HIS A 372 -20.52 2.12 -8.68
N GLY A 373 -20.78 3.15 -7.86
CA GLY A 373 -21.00 2.98 -6.43
C GLY A 373 -19.73 2.81 -5.60
N LEU A 374 -18.55 2.70 -6.22
CA LEU A 374 -17.27 2.66 -5.51
C LEU A 374 -16.85 4.07 -5.06
N GLN A 375 -16.33 4.17 -3.83
CA GLN A 375 -15.66 5.37 -3.34
C GLN A 375 -14.17 5.09 -3.19
N VAL A 376 -13.34 5.97 -3.76
CA VAL A 376 -11.88 5.85 -3.74
C VAL A 376 -11.24 7.18 -3.38
N LEU A 377 -10.28 7.15 -2.46
CA LEU A 377 -9.39 8.24 -2.15
C LEU A 377 -8.00 7.89 -2.66
N VAL A 378 -7.41 8.74 -3.49
CA VAL A 378 -6.06 8.54 -4.02
C VAL A 378 -5.18 9.75 -3.75
N GLY A 379 -3.89 9.55 -3.62
CA GLY A 379 -2.99 10.69 -3.51
C GLY A 379 -1.53 10.29 -3.57
N VAL A 380 -0.70 11.32 -3.59
CA VAL A 380 0.75 11.22 -3.69
C VAL A 380 1.42 12.22 -2.75
N VAL A 381 2.68 12.01 -2.45
CA VAL A 381 3.53 13.03 -1.80
C VAL A 381 4.17 13.93 -2.84
N LYS A 382 4.71 15.07 -2.40
CA LYS A 382 5.25 16.09 -3.31
C LYS A 382 6.46 15.59 -4.11
N ASP A 383 7.38 14.88 -3.49
CA ASP A 383 8.69 14.52 -4.06
C ASP A 383 8.89 12.99 -4.07
N GLU A 384 7.99 12.27 -4.78
CA GLU A 384 7.90 10.79 -4.80
C GLU A 384 9.19 10.07 -5.22
N GLY A 385 9.98 10.67 -6.12
CA GLY A 385 11.17 10.03 -6.68
C GLY A 385 12.42 10.17 -5.83
N SER A 386 12.48 11.18 -4.95
CA SER A 386 13.71 11.57 -4.26
C SER A 386 14.32 10.47 -3.39
N TYR A 387 13.48 9.71 -2.69
CA TYR A 387 13.88 8.61 -1.82
C TYR A 387 14.67 7.52 -2.58
N PHE A 388 14.25 7.18 -3.79
CA PHE A 388 14.81 6.05 -4.55
C PHE A 388 16.15 6.37 -5.20
N LEU A 389 16.49 7.64 -5.38
CA LEU A 389 17.72 8.03 -6.07
C LEU A 389 18.99 7.61 -5.33
N VAL A 390 18.98 7.62 -3.99
CA VAL A 390 20.13 7.18 -3.18
C VAL A 390 20.38 5.69 -3.23
N TYR A 391 19.43 4.90 -3.78
CA TYR A 391 19.53 3.45 -3.93
C TYR A 391 20.10 2.99 -5.27
N GLY A 392 20.69 3.87 -6.06
CA GLY A 392 21.35 3.43 -7.29
C GLY A 392 21.47 4.48 -8.40
N ALA A 393 20.94 5.68 -8.23
CA ALA A 393 21.15 6.75 -9.20
C ALA A 393 22.56 7.34 -9.05
N PRO A 394 23.31 7.52 -10.16
CA PRO A 394 24.67 8.05 -10.09
C PRO A 394 24.72 9.45 -9.49
N GLY A 395 25.67 9.70 -8.59
CA GLY A 395 25.90 11.02 -7.97
C GLY A 395 25.01 11.34 -6.77
N PHE A 396 24.07 10.47 -6.40
CA PHE A 396 23.16 10.69 -5.27
C PHE A 396 23.63 10.07 -3.97
N SER A 397 23.52 10.85 -2.88
CA SER A 397 23.79 10.43 -1.51
C SER A 397 22.98 11.27 -0.53
N LYS A 398 22.59 10.68 0.62
CA LYS A 398 21.99 11.46 1.71
C LYS A 398 22.95 12.43 2.40
N ASP A 399 24.26 12.23 2.25
CA ASP A 399 25.31 12.94 3.00
C ASP A 399 25.84 14.18 2.28
N ASN A 400 25.26 14.53 1.12
CA ASN A 400 25.58 15.73 0.36
C ASN A 400 24.34 16.29 -0.36
N GLU A 401 24.50 17.41 -1.07
CA GLU A 401 23.43 18.07 -1.82
C GLU A 401 23.05 17.36 -3.12
N SER A 402 23.72 16.26 -3.48
CA SER A 402 23.48 15.47 -4.69
C SER A 402 23.38 16.34 -5.96
N LEU A 403 24.29 17.27 -6.10
CA LEU A 403 24.41 18.14 -7.28
C LEU A 403 25.05 17.34 -8.41
N ILE A 404 24.24 16.83 -9.30
CA ILE A 404 24.66 15.92 -10.36
C ILE A 404 25.04 16.66 -11.64
N SER A 405 26.00 16.09 -12.37
CA SER A 405 26.37 16.51 -13.73
C SER A 405 25.35 16.06 -14.78
N ARG A 406 25.44 16.63 -15.97
CA ARG A 406 24.63 16.18 -17.12
C ARG A 406 24.84 14.71 -17.44
N ALA A 407 26.08 14.20 -17.35
CA ALA A 407 26.39 12.80 -17.59
C ALA A 407 25.72 11.87 -16.58
N GLU A 408 25.74 12.25 -15.30
CA GLU A 408 25.04 11.51 -14.22
C GLU A 408 23.52 11.55 -14.41
N PHE A 409 22.95 12.67 -14.84
CA PHE A 409 21.54 12.76 -15.19
C PHE A 409 21.15 11.81 -16.33
N LEU A 410 21.92 11.78 -17.42
CA LEU A 410 21.66 10.87 -18.55
C LEU A 410 21.74 9.38 -18.11
N ALA A 411 22.75 9.04 -17.32
CA ALA A 411 22.87 7.69 -16.74
C ALA A 411 21.73 7.40 -15.76
N GLY A 412 21.33 8.39 -14.97
CA GLY A 412 20.21 8.28 -14.02
C GLY A 412 18.87 8.04 -14.70
N VAL A 413 18.60 8.66 -15.85
CA VAL A 413 17.40 8.39 -16.66
C VAL A 413 17.36 6.93 -17.10
N ARG A 414 18.49 6.33 -17.50
CA ARG A 414 18.57 4.91 -17.87
C ARG A 414 18.28 3.96 -16.71
N VAL A 415 18.71 4.32 -15.51
CA VAL A 415 18.46 3.56 -14.28
C VAL A 415 17.02 3.75 -13.79
N GLY A 416 16.48 4.97 -13.90
CA GLY A 416 15.11 5.32 -13.47
C GLY A 416 14.01 4.84 -14.41
N VAL A 417 14.31 4.68 -15.70
CA VAL A 417 13.38 4.22 -16.74
C VAL A 417 14.04 3.04 -17.47
N PRO A 418 14.18 1.87 -16.82
CA PRO A 418 14.86 0.73 -17.42
C PRO A 418 14.06 0.13 -18.58
N GLN A 419 14.77 -0.57 -19.47
CA GLN A 419 14.19 -1.36 -20.58
C GLN A 419 13.44 -0.51 -21.64
N VAL A 420 13.80 0.75 -21.81
CA VAL A 420 13.30 1.59 -22.90
C VAL A 420 14.34 1.74 -24.01
N SER A 421 13.89 1.95 -25.26
CA SER A 421 14.77 2.22 -26.38
C SER A 421 15.56 3.53 -26.20
N ASP A 422 16.66 3.70 -26.91
CA ASP A 422 17.46 4.92 -26.86
C ASP A 422 16.62 6.15 -27.21
N LEU A 423 15.77 6.04 -28.23
CA LEU A 423 14.86 7.12 -28.62
C LEU A 423 13.86 7.49 -27.52
N ALA A 424 13.33 6.50 -26.82
CA ALA A 424 12.41 6.75 -25.72
C ALA A 424 13.12 7.42 -24.52
N ALA A 425 14.36 7.00 -24.20
CA ALA A 425 15.15 7.67 -23.17
C ALA A 425 15.50 9.10 -23.56
N GLU A 426 15.86 9.37 -24.82
CA GLU A 426 16.07 10.74 -25.32
C GLU A 426 14.80 11.59 -25.24
N ALA A 427 13.62 11.01 -25.47
CA ALA A 427 12.35 11.71 -25.30
C ALA A 427 12.11 12.11 -23.83
N VAL A 428 12.48 11.25 -22.85
CA VAL A 428 12.44 11.59 -21.42
C VAL A 428 13.41 12.73 -21.11
N VAL A 429 14.65 12.63 -21.58
CA VAL A 429 15.67 13.69 -21.40
C VAL A 429 15.19 15.02 -21.98
N LEU A 430 14.60 14.99 -23.19
CA LEU A 430 14.05 16.19 -23.82
C LEU A 430 12.93 16.82 -22.98
N HIS A 431 12.03 16.00 -22.44
CA HIS A 431 10.88 16.48 -21.68
C HIS A 431 11.27 17.11 -20.33
N TYR A 432 12.26 16.54 -19.64
CA TYR A 432 12.64 16.96 -18.27
C TYR A 432 13.83 17.91 -18.20
N THR A 433 14.51 18.19 -19.31
CA THR A 433 15.61 19.15 -19.32
C THR A 433 15.09 20.59 -19.37
N ASP A 434 15.58 21.43 -18.46
CA ASP A 434 15.47 22.89 -18.61
C ASP A 434 16.52 23.37 -19.63
N TRP A 435 16.10 23.58 -20.86
CA TRP A 435 16.98 23.96 -21.96
C TRP A 435 17.55 25.38 -21.89
N LEU A 436 17.09 26.19 -20.92
CA LEU A 436 17.76 27.46 -20.60
C LEU A 436 18.97 27.23 -19.69
N HIS A 437 18.97 26.15 -18.90
CA HIS A 437 20.01 25.82 -17.93
C HIS A 437 20.30 24.30 -17.94
N PRO A 438 20.73 23.73 -19.10
CA PRO A 438 20.82 22.29 -19.27
C PRO A 438 21.90 21.59 -18.45
N GLU A 439 22.84 22.37 -17.89
CA GLU A 439 23.96 21.87 -17.07
C GLU A 439 23.84 22.27 -15.59
N ASP A 440 22.73 22.91 -15.16
CA ASP A 440 22.54 23.31 -13.76
C ASP A 440 22.36 22.06 -12.87
N PRO A 441 23.29 21.79 -11.93
CA PRO A 441 23.29 20.55 -11.18
C PRO A 441 22.07 20.38 -10.26
N ALA A 442 21.53 21.48 -9.71
CA ALA A 442 20.35 21.42 -8.85
C ALA A 442 19.09 21.11 -9.66
N ARG A 443 18.93 21.72 -10.85
CA ARG A 443 17.81 21.44 -11.74
C ARG A 443 17.85 20.02 -12.30
N LEU A 444 19.04 19.49 -12.60
CA LEU A 444 19.22 18.11 -13.04
C LEU A 444 18.85 17.11 -11.93
N ARG A 445 19.22 17.40 -10.67
CA ARG A 445 18.80 16.62 -9.50
C ARG A 445 17.28 16.58 -9.35
N GLU A 446 16.63 17.74 -9.39
CA GLU A 446 15.17 17.86 -9.30
C GLU A 446 14.47 17.15 -10.47
N ALA A 447 14.99 17.35 -11.68
CA ALA A 447 14.47 16.69 -12.88
C ALA A 447 14.51 15.16 -12.78
N LEU A 448 15.62 14.59 -12.28
CA LEU A 448 15.70 13.13 -12.12
C LEU A 448 14.76 12.61 -11.03
N SER A 449 14.58 13.35 -9.95
CA SER A 449 13.57 13.04 -8.93
C SER A 449 12.16 13.03 -9.54
N ASP A 450 11.84 14.02 -10.36
CA ASP A 450 10.56 14.10 -11.06
C ASP A 450 10.38 12.96 -12.08
N VAL A 451 11.42 12.58 -12.84
CA VAL A 451 11.38 11.43 -13.76
C VAL A 451 10.98 10.16 -13.02
N VAL A 452 11.67 9.84 -11.91
CA VAL A 452 11.42 8.63 -11.14
C VAL A 452 10.04 8.67 -10.47
N GLY A 453 9.68 9.79 -9.87
CA GLY A 453 8.38 9.96 -9.18
C GLY A 453 7.19 9.95 -10.15
N ASP A 454 7.26 10.68 -11.25
CA ASP A 454 6.18 10.76 -12.24
C ASP A 454 5.96 9.42 -12.93
N HIS A 455 7.04 8.75 -13.37
CA HIS A 455 6.98 7.46 -14.05
C HIS A 455 6.38 6.36 -13.18
N ASN A 456 6.84 6.27 -11.93
CA ASN A 456 6.51 5.11 -11.08
C ASN A 456 5.26 5.33 -10.23
N VAL A 457 4.94 6.56 -9.83
CA VAL A 457 3.89 6.83 -8.84
C VAL A 457 2.86 7.82 -9.34
N VAL A 458 3.24 9.07 -9.62
CA VAL A 458 2.28 10.16 -9.83
C VAL A 458 1.40 9.91 -11.05
N CYS A 459 1.99 9.56 -12.19
CA CYS A 459 1.24 9.38 -13.44
C CYS A 459 0.42 8.08 -13.48
N PRO A 460 0.87 6.94 -12.93
CA PRO A 460 -0.01 5.79 -12.70
C PRO A 460 -1.21 6.11 -11.81
N VAL A 461 -1.02 6.84 -10.69
CA VAL A 461 -2.11 7.24 -9.78
C VAL A 461 -3.08 8.21 -10.49
N ALA A 462 -2.58 9.20 -11.21
CA ALA A 462 -3.41 10.15 -11.97
C ALA A 462 -4.23 9.44 -13.06
N GLN A 463 -3.64 8.47 -13.76
CA GLN A 463 -4.33 7.65 -14.75
C GLN A 463 -5.46 6.83 -14.11
N LEU A 464 -5.17 6.17 -12.99
CA LEU A 464 -6.17 5.41 -12.23
C LEU A 464 -7.33 6.30 -11.79
N ALA A 465 -7.04 7.45 -11.17
CA ALA A 465 -8.07 8.41 -10.74
C ALA A 465 -8.99 8.83 -11.89
N GLY A 466 -8.40 9.20 -13.03
CA GLY A 466 -9.15 9.61 -14.22
C GLY A 466 -10.04 8.51 -14.78
N ARG A 467 -9.54 7.27 -14.84
CA ARG A 467 -10.28 6.11 -15.34
C ARG A 467 -11.43 5.71 -14.39
N LEU A 468 -11.15 5.59 -13.09
CA LEU A 468 -12.18 5.27 -12.10
C LEU A 468 -13.31 6.31 -12.09
N ALA A 469 -12.96 7.60 -12.13
CA ALA A 469 -13.94 8.68 -12.18
C ALA A 469 -14.78 8.64 -13.49
N ALA A 470 -14.16 8.35 -14.63
CA ALA A 470 -14.86 8.23 -15.91
C ALA A 470 -15.81 7.01 -15.95
N GLN A 471 -15.56 6.00 -15.14
CA GLN A 471 -16.32 4.74 -15.05
C GLN A 471 -17.24 4.69 -13.82
N GLY A 472 -17.63 5.86 -13.29
CA GLY A 472 -18.70 5.99 -12.29
C GLY A 472 -18.28 5.92 -10.84
N ALA A 473 -17.01 5.76 -10.51
CA ALA A 473 -16.53 5.84 -9.14
C ALA A 473 -16.54 7.29 -8.62
N ARG A 474 -16.81 7.45 -7.32
CA ARG A 474 -16.59 8.72 -6.62
C ARG A 474 -15.14 8.75 -6.15
N VAL A 475 -14.34 9.60 -6.76
CA VAL A 475 -12.90 9.71 -6.49
C VAL A 475 -12.60 11.02 -5.78
N TYR A 476 -11.72 10.98 -4.78
CA TYR A 476 -11.08 12.14 -4.16
C TYR A 476 -9.57 12.03 -4.34
N ALA A 477 -8.90 13.16 -4.57
CA ALA A 477 -7.46 13.17 -4.84
C ALA A 477 -6.74 14.22 -4.00
N TYR A 478 -5.50 13.92 -3.59
CA TYR A 478 -4.65 14.84 -2.83
C TYR A 478 -3.20 14.81 -3.27
N VAL A 479 -2.46 15.87 -2.94
CA VAL A 479 -1.00 15.90 -2.85
C VAL A 479 -0.62 16.30 -1.43
N PHE A 480 0.17 15.46 -0.77
CA PHE A 480 0.72 15.75 0.55
C PHE A 480 2.03 16.54 0.40
N GLU A 481 2.08 17.76 0.92
CA GLU A 481 3.16 18.72 0.67
C GLU A 481 3.94 19.12 1.93
N HIS A 482 3.55 18.61 3.11
CA HIS A 482 4.22 18.96 4.35
C HIS A 482 5.45 18.09 4.59
N ARG A 483 6.61 18.74 4.72
CA ARG A 483 7.83 18.08 5.20
C ARG A 483 7.85 18.11 6.72
N ALA A 484 7.89 16.93 7.35
CA ALA A 484 7.92 16.81 8.80
C ALA A 484 9.15 17.53 9.42
N SER A 485 8.93 18.23 10.53
CA SER A 485 10.01 18.90 11.27
C SER A 485 11.05 17.94 11.84
N THR A 486 10.66 16.68 12.03
CA THR A 486 11.50 15.58 12.55
C THR A 486 12.21 14.79 11.46
N LEU A 487 12.00 15.12 10.18
CA LEU A 487 12.53 14.33 9.05
C LEU A 487 14.07 14.37 9.00
N SER A 488 14.70 13.20 9.12
CA SER A 488 16.16 13.05 9.15
C SER A 488 16.83 13.09 7.77
N TRP A 489 16.08 12.88 6.68
CA TRP A 489 16.59 12.98 5.31
C TRP A 489 17.03 14.41 4.95
N PRO A 490 17.99 14.61 4.01
CA PRO A 490 18.45 15.94 3.62
C PRO A 490 17.34 16.80 2.98
N LEU A 491 17.50 18.11 3.05
CA LEU A 491 16.49 19.07 2.59
C LEU A 491 16.16 18.94 1.10
N TRP A 492 17.14 18.57 0.27
CA TRP A 492 16.93 18.40 -1.16
C TRP A 492 15.91 17.31 -1.52
N MET A 493 15.67 16.35 -0.63
CA MET A 493 14.64 15.30 -0.86
C MET A 493 13.21 15.80 -0.70
N GLY A 494 13.00 17.02 -0.18
CA GLY A 494 11.65 17.57 -0.01
C GLY A 494 10.76 16.72 0.89
N VAL A 495 9.62 16.28 0.37
CA VAL A 495 8.65 15.38 1.02
C VAL A 495 8.77 13.99 0.37
N PRO A 496 9.61 13.10 0.92
CA PRO A 496 9.90 11.82 0.29
C PRO A 496 8.73 10.83 0.38
N HIS A 497 8.77 9.81 -0.46
CA HIS A 497 7.84 8.67 -0.48
C HIS A 497 7.66 8.04 0.90
N GLY A 498 6.40 7.85 1.35
CA GLY A 498 6.04 7.21 2.62
C GLY A 498 5.93 8.15 3.83
N TYR A 499 6.29 9.44 3.72
CA TYR A 499 6.33 10.35 4.87
C TYR A 499 5.04 11.12 5.16
N GLU A 500 3.93 10.78 4.52
CA GLU A 500 2.58 11.16 4.93
C GLU A 500 1.99 10.19 5.97
N ILE A 501 2.48 8.95 6.02
CA ILE A 501 1.91 7.85 6.82
C ILE A 501 1.85 8.19 8.31
N GLU A 502 2.93 8.72 8.87
CA GLU A 502 3.01 9.10 10.28
C GLU A 502 1.92 10.09 10.69
N PHE A 503 1.53 11.01 9.79
CA PHE A 503 0.45 11.97 10.05
C PHE A 503 -0.93 11.30 10.00
N ILE A 504 -1.14 10.36 9.08
CA ILE A 504 -2.40 9.63 8.93
C ILE A 504 -2.64 8.70 10.13
N PHE A 505 -1.59 8.08 10.66
CA PHE A 505 -1.65 7.26 11.87
C PHE A 505 -1.66 8.08 13.16
N GLY A 506 -1.41 9.40 13.09
CA GLY A 506 -1.43 10.29 14.25
C GLY A 506 -0.20 10.18 15.14
N ILE A 507 0.94 9.69 14.63
CA ILE A 507 2.21 9.59 15.35
C ILE A 507 2.66 10.94 15.95
N PRO A 508 2.41 12.10 15.32
CA PRO A 508 2.69 13.39 15.96
C PRO A 508 2.03 13.62 17.32
N LEU A 509 0.96 12.88 17.64
CA LEU A 509 0.30 12.97 18.96
C LEU A 509 1.05 12.22 20.07
N ASP A 510 2.06 11.42 19.74
CA ASP A 510 2.93 10.79 20.73
C ASP A 510 3.78 11.87 21.42
N PRO A 511 3.63 12.06 22.75
CA PRO A 511 4.38 13.07 23.48
C PRO A 511 5.90 12.78 23.54
N SER A 512 6.33 11.56 23.28
CA SER A 512 7.74 11.18 23.21
C SER A 512 8.42 11.60 21.90
N ARG A 513 7.63 11.98 20.89
CA ARG A 513 8.11 12.44 19.58
C ARG A 513 8.09 13.99 19.53
N ASN A 514 9.12 14.58 18.91
CA ASN A 514 9.36 16.03 18.94
C ASN A 514 8.67 16.80 17.80
N TYR A 515 7.39 16.47 17.51
CA TYR A 515 6.63 17.23 16.50
C TYR A 515 6.12 18.55 17.05
N THR A 516 5.94 19.54 16.16
CA THR A 516 5.42 20.86 16.53
C THR A 516 3.92 20.81 16.89
N ALA A 517 3.42 21.88 17.50
CA ALA A 517 1.99 21.97 17.84
C ALA A 517 1.10 22.00 16.58
N GLU A 518 1.59 22.70 15.53
CA GLU A 518 0.91 22.77 14.23
C GLU A 518 0.84 21.39 13.55
N GLU A 519 1.91 20.61 13.63
CA GLU A 519 1.94 19.23 13.10
C GLU A 519 0.98 18.30 13.83
N LYS A 520 0.82 18.45 15.15
CA LYS A 520 -0.20 17.71 15.93
C LYS A 520 -1.61 18.03 15.47
N ILE A 521 -1.91 19.32 15.26
CA ILE A 521 -3.21 19.77 14.73
C ILE A 521 -3.41 19.26 13.30
N PHE A 522 -2.38 19.28 12.49
CA PHE A 522 -2.42 18.78 11.12
C PHE A 522 -2.70 17.27 11.07
N ALA A 523 -2.01 16.48 11.89
CA ALA A 523 -2.26 15.05 12.02
C ALA A 523 -3.71 14.74 12.43
N GLN A 524 -4.27 15.49 13.41
CA GLN A 524 -5.68 15.35 13.81
C GLN A 524 -6.63 15.64 12.65
N ARG A 525 -6.32 16.62 11.82
CA ARG A 525 -7.11 16.95 10.62
C ARG A 525 -7.06 15.83 9.58
N LEU A 526 -5.88 15.24 9.33
CA LEU A 526 -5.73 14.14 8.38
C LEU A 526 -6.43 12.88 8.86
N MET A 527 -6.25 12.49 10.13
CA MET A 527 -6.98 11.37 10.73
C MET A 527 -8.49 11.53 10.55
N ARG A 528 -8.99 12.76 10.73
CA ARG A 528 -10.41 13.08 10.53
C ARG A 528 -10.86 12.87 9.07
N TYR A 529 -10.07 13.29 8.08
CA TYR A 529 -10.40 13.08 6.66
C TYR A 529 -10.47 11.59 6.32
N TRP A 530 -9.50 10.79 6.75
CA TRP A 530 -9.49 9.33 6.52
C TRP A 530 -10.65 8.63 7.23
N ALA A 531 -10.92 8.98 8.47
CA ALA A 531 -12.03 8.41 9.22
C ALA A 531 -13.40 8.81 8.65
N ASN A 532 -13.57 10.06 8.23
CA ASN A 532 -14.80 10.52 7.55
C ASN A 532 -15.02 9.74 6.26
N PHE A 533 -13.97 9.61 5.44
CA PHE A 533 -14.05 8.82 4.23
C PHE A 533 -14.41 7.35 4.52
N ALA A 534 -13.83 6.75 5.56
CA ALA A 534 -14.18 5.39 5.97
C ALA A 534 -15.64 5.26 6.44
N ARG A 535 -16.22 6.29 7.06
CA ARG A 535 -17.62 6.29 7.50
C ARG A 535 -18.61 6.45 6.36
N THR A 536 -18.35 7.39 5.46
CA THR A 536 -19.36 7.91 4.53
C THR A 536 -18.98 7.82 3.05
N GLY A 537 -17.69 7.60 2.76
CA GLY A 537 -17.11 7.73 1.42
C GLY A 537 -16.90 9.20 0.98
N ASP A 538 -17.01 10.15 1.93
CA ASP A 538 -16.75 11.57 1.72
C ASP A 538 -15.83 12.10 2.84
N PRO A 539 -14.63 12.62 2.54
CA PRO A 539 -13.71 13.12 3.56
C PRO A 539 -14.24 14.36 4.30
N ASN A 540 -15.24 15.04 3.75
CA ASN A 540 -15.83 16.26 4.32
C ASN A 540 -16.91 16.01 5.38
N GLU A 541 -17.45 14.81 5.51
CA GLU A 541 -18.57 14.50 6.40
C GLU A 541 -18.10 14.24 7.85
N PRO A 542 -18.69 14.87 8.89
CA PRO A 542 -19.78 15.86 8.82
C PRO A 542 -19.29 17.20 8.27
N ARG A 543 -20.07 17.79 7.38
CA ARG A 543 -19.71 19.04 6.69
C ARG A 543 -19.73 20.23 7.64
N ASP A 544 -18.60 20.96 7.71
CA ASP A 544 -18.55 22.31 8.22
C ASP A 544 -18.77 23.28 7.04
N PRO A 545 -19.87 24.04 7.01
CA PRO A 545 -20.13 25.00 5.91
C PRO A 545 -19.09 26.11 5.82
N LYS A 546 -18.31 26.34 6.87
CA LYS A 546 -17.27 27.38 6.93
C LYS A 546 -15.89 26.85 6.53
N ALA A 547 -15.68 25.53 6.52
CA ALA A 547 -14.42 24.94 6.13
C ALA A 547 -14.33 24.81 4.60
N PRO A 548 -13.11 24.96 4.03
CA PRO A 548 -12.88 24.64 2.62
C PRO A 548 -13.28 23.19 2.34
N GLN A 549 -14.02 22.96 1.26
CA GLN A 549 -14.49 21.63 0.90
C GLN A 549 -13.48 20.93 0.00
N TRP A 550 -13.28 19.65 0.23
CA TRP A 550 -12.54 18.77 -0.65
C TRP A 550 -13.44 18.28 -1.79
N PRO A 551 -13.28 18.78 -3.03
CA PRO A 551 -14.16 18.40 -4.14
C PRO A 551 -13.85 17.00 -4.64
N PRO A 552 -14.86 16.29 -5.20
CA PRO A 552 -14.59 15.05 -5.91
C PRO A 552 -13.75 15.32 -7.17
N TYR A 553 -12.82 14.40 -7.45
CA TYR A 553 -12.05 14.38 -8.68
C TYR A 553 -12.94 13.91 -9.83
N THR A 554 -12.95 14.64 -10.93
CA THR A 554 -13.63 14.26 -12.17
C THR A 554 -12.67 14.32 -13.34
N ALA A 555 -12.89 13.52 -14.37
CA ALA A 555 -12.03 13.50 -15.55
C ALA A 555 -11.93 14.87 -16.25
N GLY A 556 -12.99 15.70 -16.19
CA GLY A 556 -13.01 17.04 -16.80
C GLY A 556 -12.41 18.13 -15.93
N ALA A 557 -12.68 18.13 -14.61
CA ALA A 557 -12.19 19.18 -13.72
C ALA A 557 -10.80 18.87 -13.14
N GLN A 558 -10.47 17.59 -12.96
CA GLN A 558 -9.20 17.08 -12.41
C GLN A 558 -8.77 17.80 -11.11
N GLN A 559 -9.75 18.03 -10.22
CA GLN A 559 -9.53 18.76 -8.97
C GLN A 559 -8.92 17.82 -7.92
N TYR A 560 -7.93 18.31 -7.22
CA TYR A 560 -7.31 17.68 -6.06
C TYR A 560 -7.03 18.73 -4.99
N VAL A 561 -6.69 18.30 -3.80
CA VAL A 561 -6.34 19.22 -2.70
C VAL A 561 -4.87 19.09 -2.33
N SER A 562 -4.28 20.21 -1.94
CA SER A 562 -2.99 20.26 -1.26
C SER A 562 -3.21 20.04 0.25
N LEU A 563 -2.48 19.10 0.83
CA LEU A 563 -2.47 18.78 2.24
C LEU A 563 -1.15 19.26 2.85
N ASP A 564 -1.22 20.37 3.59
CA ASP A 564 -0.12 20.91 4.38
C ASP A 564 -0.66 21.57 5.67
N LEU A 565 0.18 22.31 6.41
CA LEU A 565 -0.25 22.99 7.64
C LEU A 565 -1.30 24.07 7.42
N ARG A 566 -1.40 24.61 6.21
CA ARG A 566 -2.37 25.64 5.82
C ARG A 566 -3.79 25.04 5.65
N PRO A 567 -4.83 25.89 5.57
CA PRO A 567 -6.14 25.44 5.16
C PRO A 567 -6.12 24.76 3.79
N LEU A 568 -7.07 23.85 3.56
CA LEU A 568 -7.24 23.09 2.31
C LEU A 568 -7.25 24.02 1.08
N GLU A 569 -6.35 23.77 0.14
CA GLU A 569 -6.28 24.46 -1.15
C GLU A 569 -6.68 23.50 -2.27
N VAL A 570 -7.65 23.90 -3.09
CA VAL A 570 -8.09 23.13 -4.26
C VAL A 570 -7.26 23.52 -5.47
N ARG A 571 -6.63 22.52 -6.10
CA ARG A 571 -5.82 22.67 -7.32
C ARG A 571 -6.37 21.79 -8.44
N ARG A 572 -5.84 21.94 -9.64
CA ARG A 572 -6.27 21.20 -10.85
C ARG A 572 -5.09 20.66 -11.63
N GLY A 573 -5.28 19.50 -12.25
CA GLY A 573 -4.34 18.95 -13.20
C GLY A 573 -3.05 18.47 -12.54
N LEU A 574 -3.14 17.47 -11.68
CA LEU A 574 -1.98 16.85 -11.01
C LEU A 574 -0.94 16.42 -12.05
N ARG A 575 0.20 17.14 -12.09
CA ARG A 575 1.31 16.88 -13.03
C ARG A 575 0.83 16.65 -14.47
N ALA A 576 -0.17 17.42 -14.93
CA ALA A 576 -0.91 17.14 -16.16
C ALA A 576 -0.02 17.04 -17.42
N GLN A 577 1.00 17.89 -17.56
CA GLN A 577 1.92 17.87 -18.70
C GLN A 577 2.81 16.62 -18.67
N ALA A 578 3.45 16.35 -17.53
CA ALA A 578 4.29 15.18 -17.36
C ALA A 578 3.48 13.89 -17.56
N CYS A 579 2.27 13.81 -16.99
CA CYS A 579 1.43 12.62 -17.15
C CYS A 579 0.82 12.47 -18.54
N ALA A 580 0.65 13.55 -19.31
CA ALA A 580 0.34 13.46 -20.74
C ALA A 580 1.52 12.83 -21.53
N PHE A 581 2.75 13.18 -21.16
CA PHE A 581 3.95 12.54 -21.73
C PHE A 581 3.98 11.04 -21.38
N TRP A 582 3.90 10.67 -20.09
CA TRP A 582 4.02 9.27 -19.65
C TRP A 582 2.84 8.39 -20.08
N ASN A 583 1.61 8.89 -19.97
CA ASN A 583 0.40 8.09 -20.17
C ASN A 583 -0.15 8.11 -21.60
N ARG A 584 0.31 9.05 -22.47
CA ARG A 584 -0.23 9.20 -23.82
C ARG A 584 0.83 9.20 -24.91
N PHE A 585 1.93 9.96 -24.75
CA PHE A 585 2.95 10.10 -25.78
C PHE A 585 3.92 8.91 -25.77
N LEU A 586 4.55 8.61 -24.63
CA LEU A 586 5.57 7.58 -24.52
C LEU A 586 5.07 6.18 -24.93
N PRO A 587 3.87 5.71 -24.54
CA PRO A 587 3.36 4.42 -25.03
C PRO A 587 3.23 4.32 -26.55
N LYS A 588 2.83 5.42 -27.20
CA LYS A 588 2.77 5.48 -28.67
C LYS A 588 4.15 5.44 -29.31
N LEU A 589 5.12 6.14 -28.70
CA LEU A 589 6.51 6.12 -29.16
C LEU A 589 7.09 4.72 -29.05
N LEU A 590 6.91 4.03 -27.90
CA LEU A 590 7.36 2.65 -27.69
C LEU A 590 6.74 1.70 -28.72
N SER A 591 5.43 1.74 -28.90
CA SER A 591 4.74 0.91 -29.90
C SER A 591 5.22 1.16 -31.33
N ALA A 592 5.58 2.40 -31.67
CA ALA A 592 6.12 2.73 -32.99
C ALA A 592 7.58 2.28 -33.17
N THR A 593 8.37 2.25 -32.08
CA THR A 593 9.78 1.85 -32.14
C THR A 593 9.99 0.34 -32.03
N ASP A 594 9.09 -0.41 -31.40
CA ASP A 594 9.17 -1.88 -31.35
C ASP A 594 9.23 -2.52 -32.74
N THR A 595 8.47 -1.99 -33.67
CA THR A 595 8.50 -2.47 -35.06
C THR A 595 9.78 -2.06 -35.82
N LEU A 596 10.36 -0.90 -35.49
CA LEU A 596 11.64 -0.44 -36.06
C LEU A 596 12.82 -1.22 -35.46
N ASP A 597 12.83 -1.48 -34.17
CA ASP A 597 13.88 -2.24 -33.52
C ASP A 597 13.97 -3.69 -34.03
N GLU A 598 12.84 -4.31 -34.36
CA GLU A 598 12.83 -5.64 -34.96
C GLU A 598 13.41 -5.61 -36.41
N ALA A 599 13.02 -4.64 -37.23
CA ALA A 599 13.56 -4.45 -38.55
C ALA A 599 15.07 -4.12 -38.53
N GLU A 600 15.51 -3.31 -37.56
CA GLU A 600 16.92 -2.98 -37.37
C GLU A 600 17.74 -4.19 -36.90
N ARG A 601 17.20 -5.02 -35.99
CA ARG A 601 17.82 -6.28 -35.56
C ARG A 601 17.98 -7.25 -36.74
N GLN A 602 16.95 -7.41 -37.55
CA GLN A 602 17.00 -8.23 -38.75
C GLN A 602 18.04 -7.69 -39.76
N TRP A 603 18.04 -6.38 -40.01
CA TRP A 603 18.99 -5.74 -40.90
C TRP A 603 20.44 -5.90 -40.38
N LYS A 604 20.70 -5.67 -39.06
CA LYS A 604 22.03 -5.89 -38.46
C LYS A 604 22.49 -7.35 -38.58
N ALA A 605 21.60 -8.30 -38.34
CA ALA A 605 21.93 -9.73 -38.48
C ALA A 605 22.28 -10.10 -39.92
N GLU A 606 21.58 -9.55 -40.91
CA GLU A 606 21.90 -9.75 -42.32
C GLU A 606 23.18 -9.03 -42.74
N PHE A 607 23.40 -7.82 -42.26
CA PHE A 607 24.63 -7.06 -42.48
C PHE A 607 25.87 -7.78 -41.94
N HIS A 608 25.79 -8.33 -40.73
CA HIS A 608 26.88 -9.15 -40.16
C HIS A 608 27.13 -10.41 -40.96
N ARG A 609 26.10 -11.07 -41.47
CA ARG A 609 26.21 -12.23 -42.34
C ARG A 609 26.90 -11.84 -43.65
N TRP A 610 26.49 -10.75 -44.25
CA TRP A 610 27.07 -10.21 -45.50
C TRP A 610 28.52 -9.77 -45.33
N SER A 611 28.83 -9.08 -44.22
CA SER A 611 30.21 -8.70 -43.86
C SER A 611 31.12 -9.91 -43.71
N SER A 612 30.64 -11.00 -43.12
CA SER A 612 31.38 -12.26 -42.97
C SER A 612 31.67 -12.90 -44.34
N TYR A 613 30.71 -12.88 -45.29
CA TYR A 613 30.91 -13.33 -46.66
C TYR A 613 31.96 -12.49 -47.38
N MET A 614 31.96 -11.18 -47.21
CA MET A 614 32.95 -10.28 -47.84
C MET A 614 34.36 -10.54 -47.30
N VAL A 615 34.53 -10.79 -46.03
CA VAL A 615 35.82 -11.15 -45.44
C VAL A 615 36.30 -12.49 -45.96
N HIS A 616 35.40 -13.49 -46.07
CA HIS A 616 35.73 -14.79 -46.65
C HIS A 616 36.14 -14.68 -48.14
N TRP A 617 35.39 -13.91 -48.95
CA TRP A 617 35.69 -13.66 -50.32
C TRP A 617 37.02 -12.92 -50.51
N LYS A 618 37.32 -11.93 -49.68
CA LYS A 618 38.61 -11.22 -49.68
C LYS A 618 39.76 -12.17 -49.40
N ASN A 619 39.63 -13.05 -48.42
CA ASN A 619 40.64 -14.02 -48.06
C ASN A 619 40.88 -15.04 -49.20
N GLN A 620 39.84 -15.48 -49.89
CA GLN A 620 39.97 -16.32 -51.08
C GLN A 620 40.66 -15.57 -52.22
N PHE A 621 40.28 -14.33 -52.50
CA PHE A 621 40.90 -13.50 -53.53
C PHE A 621 42.41 -13.28 -53.22
N ASP A 622 42.77 -12.96 -51.98
CA ASP A 622 44.14 -12.80 -51.57
C ASP A 622 44.94 -14.11 -51.68
N HIS A 623 44.31 -15.26 -51.48
CA HIS A 623 44.92 -16.58 -51.67
C HIS A 623 45.18 -16.85 -53.16
N TYR A 624 44.24 -16.62 -54.05
CA TYR A 624 44.40 -16.79 -55.51
C TYR A 624 45.41 -15.80 -56.11
N SER A 625 45.38 -14.53 -55.69
CA SER A 625 46.33 -13.51 -56.17
C SER A 625 47.77 -13.76 -55.72
N LYS A 626 48.01 -14.57 -54.69
CA LYS A 626 49.34 -15.04 -54.26
C LYS A 626 49.81 -16.28 -55.04
N GLN A 627 48.88 -17.13 -55.50
CA GLN A 627 49.24 -18.30 -56.31
C GLN A 627 49.74 -17.92 -57.73
N ASP A 628 49.15 -16.89 -58.35
CA ASP A 628 49.59 -16.42 -59.72
C ASP A 628 50.98 -15.74 -59.67
N ARG A 629 51.54 -15.39 -58.54
CA ARG A 629 52.89 -14.81 -58.44
C ARG A 629 54.01 -15.84 -58.29
N CYS A 630 53.71 -17.13 -58.15
CA CYS A 630 54.70 -18.19 -58.02
C CYS A 630 54.90 -19.05 -59.25
N SER A 631 54.25 -18.70 -60.40
CA SER A 631 54.36 -19.44 -61.65
C SER A 631 55.27 -18.81 -62.73
N ASP A 632 55.92 -17.66 -62.40
CA ASP A 632 56.89 -17.03 -63.29
C ASP A 632 58.29 -16.91 -62.62
N LEU A 633 58.95 -18.07 -62.37
CA LEU A 633 60.39 -18.16 -62.20
C LEU A 633 60.89 -19.51 -62.66
#